data_faee999dd58033e2cbf8c31f03500d09
#
_entry.id   faee999dd58033e2cbf8c31f03500d09
#
_cell.length_a   1.000
_cell.length_b   1.000
_cell.length_c   1.000
_cell.angle_alpha   90.00
_cell.angle_beta   90.00
_cell.angle_gamma   90.00
#
_symmetry.space_group_name_H-M   'P 1'
#
loop_
_entity.id
_entity.type
_entity.pdbx_description
1 polymer ?
#
loop_
_entity_poly.entity_id
_entity_poly.type
_entity_poly.pdbx_seq_one_letter_code
_entity_poly.pdbx_strand_id
1 'polypeptide(L)'
;MTSETYGIGGQEQTSVGGVILGAISFLAAVLVIAGLIYAMGTGERHQAALAAAGCEPNLSPSGLQCTTTQMLAGQYMAIMTPVSQQLNADVAAYTANERHNLAAAEAVLAAEVTSLHGFDTSLAGIEFPPAIAPIANALIQADQALARLITEQARSSSVSKLRSFNNRVRVARAAVQTEMKLIRKALDSPAPAG
;
A
#
# COMPACT_ATOMS: atom_id res chain seq x y z
N MET A 1 21.96 5.50 -71.75
CA MET A 1 20.63 4.86 -71.59
C MET A 1 20.76 3.86 -70.47
N THR A 2 20.46 4.30 -69.22
CA THR A 2 20.45 3.43 -68.04
C THR A 2 19.27 3.87 -67.19
N SER A 3 18.30 3.00 -67.06
CA SER A 3 17.08 3.21 -66.30
C SER A 3 17.35 2.86 -64.85
N GLU A 4 17.22 3.83 -63.93
CA GLU A 4 17.19 3.62 -62.50
C GLU A 4 15.77 3.27 -62.05
N THR A 5 15.63 2.12 -61.40
CA THR A 5 14.39 1.68 -60.79
C THR A 5 14.35 2.13 -59.32
N TYR A 6 13.41 3.00 -59.01
CA TYR A 6 13.15 3.51 -57.65
C TYR A 6 12.38 2.46 -56.85
N GLY A 7 12.96 1.95 -55.78
CA GLY A 7 12.31 1.06 -54.82
C GLY A 7 11.48 1.86 -53.82
N ILE A 8 10.19 1.58 -53.77
CA ILE A 8 9.21 2.22 -52.88
C ILE A 8 9.28 1.61 -51.51
N GLY A 9 9.34 2.47 -50.51
CA GLY A 9 9.51 2.21 -49.11
C GLY A 9 8.43 1.35 -48.47
N GLY A 10 8.87 0.53 -47.54
CA GLY A 10 8.04 -0.27 -46.65
C GLY A 10 7.30 0.66 -45.66
N GLN A 11 5.98 0.53 -45.64
CA GLN A 11 5.15 1.07 -44.57
C GLN A 11 5.39 0.28 -43.29
N GLU A 12 5.96 0.94 -42.28
CA GLU A 12 5.90 0.43 -40.92
C GLU A 12 4.45 0.53 -40.41
N GLN A 13 3.73 -0.58 -40.44
CA GLN A 13 2.48 -0.74 -39.73
C GLN A 13 2.78 -0.81 -38.21
N THR A 14 2.76 0.32 -37.54
CA THR A 14 2.73 0.37 -36.09
C THR A 14 1.45 -0.28 -35.59
N SER A 15 1.58 -1.51 -35.09
CA SER A 15 0.48 -2.29 -34.52
C SER A 15 -0.04 -1.63 -33.25
N VAL A 16 -1.10 -0.83 -33.36
CA VAL A 16 -1.84 -0.22 -32.25
C VAL A 16 -2.51 -1.28 -31.38
N GLY A 17 -2.64 -2.52 -31.85
CA GLY A 17 -3.28 -3.64 -31.13
C GLY A 17 -2.51 -4.15 -29.91
N GLY A 18 -1.18 -4.02 -29.89
CA GLY A 18 -0.35 -4.54 -28.80
C GLY A 18 -0.47 -3.76 -27.49
N VAL A 19 -0.72 -2.45 -27.56
CA VAL A 19 -0.81 -1.57 -26.39
C VAL A 19 -2.14 -1.75 -25.64
N ILE A 20 -3.23 -2.02 -26.37
CA ILE A 20 -4.56 -2.20 -25.79
C ILE A 20 -4.65 -3.54 -25.04
N LEU A 21 -4.05 -4.61 -25.56
CA LEU A 21 -4.02 -5.92 -24.90
C LEU A 21 -3.19 -5.92 -23.60
N GLY A 22 -2.11 -5.16 -23.54
CA GLY A 22 -1.30 -5.01 -22.34
C GLY A 22 -2.04 -4.27 -21.20
N ALA A 23 -2.80 -3.23 -21.53
CA ALA A 23 -3.56 -2.44 -20.54
C ALA A 23 -4.73 -3.24 -19.94
N ILE A 24 -5.41 -4.06 -20.74
CA ILE A 24 -6.53 -4.91 -20.27
C ILE A 24 -6.02 -6.03 -19.35
N SER A 25 -4.86 -6.62 -19.65
CA SER A 25 -4.25 -7.65 -18.79
C SER A 25 -3.80 -7.10 -17.44
N PHE A 26 -3.32 -5.85 -17.38
CA PHE A 26 -2.90 -5.20 -16.14
C PHE A 26 -4.11 -4.86 -15.24
N LEU A 27 -5.20 -4.36 -15.83
CA LEU A 27 -6.45 -4.09 -15.10
C LEU A 27 -7.09 -5.38 -14.55
N ALA A 28 -7.05 -6.47 -15.29
CA ALA A 28 -7.54 -7.77 -14.83
C ALA A 28 -6.71 -8.31 -13.66
N ALA A 29 -5.38 -8.16 -13.67
CA ALA A 29 -4.52 -8.57 -12.57
C ALA A 29 -4.77 -7.76 -11.30
N VAL A 30 -4.98 -6.45 -11.41
CA VAL A 30 -5.30 -5.58 -10.26
C VAL A 30 -6.66 -5.94 -9.65
N LEU A 31 -7.67 -6.22 -10.48
CA LEU A 31 -9.00 -6.63 -10.01
C LEU A 31 -8.99 -8.03 -9.38
N VAL A 32 -8.19 -8.96 -9.88
CA VAL A 32 -8.04 -10.29 -9.27
C VAL A 32 -7.34 -10.20 -7.91
N ILE A 33 -6.32 -9.36 -7.76
CA ILE A 33 -5.65 -9.14 -6.48
C ILE A 33 -6.58 -8.45 -5.49
N ALA A 34 -7.34 -7.45 -5.90
CA ALA A 34 -8.35 -6.81 -5.07
C ALA A 34 -9.47 -7.78 -4.68
N GLY A 35 -9.92 -8.63 -5.61
CA GLY A 35 -10.92 -9.67 -5.35
C GLY A 35 -10.42 -10.79 -4.43
N LEU A 36 -9.16 -11.20 -4.54
CA LEU A 36 -8.54 -12.18 -3.64
C LEU A 36 -8.40 -11.63 -2.21
N ILE A 37 -8.10 -10.35 -2.06
CA ILE A 37 -8.06 -9.69 -0.75
C ILE A 37 -9.46 -9.64 -0.10
N TYR A 38 -10.52 -9.49 -0.90
CA TYR A 38 -11.90 -9.42 -0.41
C TYR A 38 -12.52 -10.82 -0.18
N ALA A 39 -12.13 -11.84 -0.94
CA ALA A 39 -12.72 -13.18 -0.91
C ALA A 39 -12.09 -14.14 0.11
N MET A 40 -10.89 -13.86 0.64
CA MET A 40 -10.32 -14.66 1.73
C MET A 40 -11.00 -14.27 3.04
N GLY A 41 -11.94 -15.10 3.45
CA GLY A 41 -12.86 -14.95 4.55
C GLY A 41 -12.28 -14.35 5.82
N THR A 42 -13.05 -13.47 6.42
CA THR A 42 -12.77 -12.74 7.67
C THR A 42 -12.46 -13.64 8.87
N GLY A 43 -12.86 -14.91 8.84
CA GLY A 43 -12.67 -15.87 9.93
C GLY A 43 -11.25 -16.40 10.09
N GLU A 44 -10.60 -16.81 9.00
CA GLU A 44 -9.23 -17.38 9.08
C GLU A 44 -8.18 -16.31 9.37
N ARG A 45 -8.38 -15.08 8.87
CA ARG A 45 -7.49 -13.95 9.17
C ARG A 45 -7.56 -13.54 10.64
N HIS A 46 -8.74 -13.63 11.26
CA HIS A 46 -8.90 -13.35 12.69
C HIS A 46 -8.13 -14.34 13.55
N GLN A 47 -8.19 -15.64 13.22
CA GLN A 47 -7.47 -16.67 13.95
C GLN A 47 -5.95 -16.59 13.75
N ALA A 48 -5.48 -16.32 12.53
CA ALA A 48 -4.07 -16.11 12.24
C ALA A 48 -3.50 -14.87 12.93
N ALA A 49 -4.29 -13.78 13.00
CA ALA A 49 -3.91 -12.54 13.68
C ALA A 49 -3.86 -12.73 15.21
N LEU A 50 -4.76 -13.50 15.78
CA LEU A 50 -4.78 -13.82 17.21
C LEU A 50 -3.61 -14.76 17.59
N ALA A 51 -3.25 -15.71 16.73
CA ALA A 51 -2.08 -16.55 16.91
C ALA A 51 -0.77 -15.75 16.82
N ALA A 52 -0.70 -14.79 15.88
CA ALA A 52 0.44 -13.87 15.75
C ALA A 52 0.56 -12.89 16.93
N ALA A 53 -0.54 -12.60 17.62
CA ALA A 53 -0.58 -11.77 18.83
C ALA A 53 -0.15 -12.52 20.10
N GLY A 54 0.29 -13.78 19.98
CA GLY A 54 0.72 -14.58 21.12
C GLY A 54 -0.41 -15.01 22.07
N CYS A 55 -1.65 -15.03 21.57
CA CYS A 55 -2.79 -15.56 22.34
C CYS A 55 -2.65 -17.07 22.41
N GLU A 56 -2.34 -17.61 23.59
CA GLU A 56 -2.27 -19.05 23.77
C GLU A 56 -3.67 -19.69 23.79
N PRO A 57 -3.87 -20.80 23.07
CA PRO A 57 -5.08 -21.61 23.19
C PRO A 57 -5.09 -22.26 24.58
N ASN A 58 -5.80 -21.66 25.52
CA ASN A 58 -6.01 -22.26 26.82
C ASN A 58 -7.04 -23.38 26.67
N LEU A 59 -6.68 -24.59 27.07
CA LEU A 59 -7.53 -25.81 27.04
C LEU A 59 -8.74 -25.71 28.02
N SER A 60 -9.02 -24.56 28.58
CA SER A 60 -10.19 -24.28 29.41
C SER A 60 -11.44 -24.05 28.55
N PRO A 61 -12.62 -24.49 28.97
CA PRO A 61 -13.86 -24.36 28.19
C PRO A 61 -14.30 -22.93 27.89
N SER A 62 -13.60 -21.92 28.40
CA SER A 62 -13.84 -20.49 28.13
C SER A 62 -13.09 -19.91 26.93
N GLY A 63 -12.35 -20.70 26.14
CA GLY A 63 -11.69 -20.24 24.91
C GLY A 63 -10.44 -19.38 25.15
N LEU A 64 -9.88 -18.87 24.08
CA LEU A 64 -8.69 -18.00 24.04
C LEU A 64 -8.82 -16.82 25.00
N GLN A 65 -7.97 -16.75 26.04
CA GLN A 65 -7.85 -15.58 26.88
C GLN A 65 -6.72 -14.68 26.36
N CYS A 66 -7.08 -13.72 25.50
CA CYS A 66 -6.19 -12.65 25.13
C CYS A 66 -6.44 -11.44 26.02
N THR A 67 -5.38 -10.73 26.42
CA THR A 67 -5.54 -9.39 26.97
C THR A 67 -6.10 -8.47 25.91
N THR A 68 -6.82 -7.41 26.31
CA THR A 68 -7.32 -6.39 25.38
C THR A 68 -6.21 -5.84 24.48
N THR A 69 -5.02 -5.63 25.03
CA THR A 69 -3.85 -5.15 24.28
C THR A 69 -3.36 -6.15 23.22
N GLN A 70 -3.34 -7.44 23.54
CA GLN A 70 -2.98 -8.48 22.56
C GLN A 70 -3.99 -8.57 21.42
N MET A 71 -5.29 -8.46 21.70
CA MET A 71 -6.31 -8.41 20.64
C MET A 71 -6.12 -7.20 19.73
N LEU A 72 -5.85 -6.02 20.30
CA LEU A 72 -5.61 -4.79 19.53
C LEU A 72 -4.32 -4.89 18.70
N ALA A 73 -3.24 -5.46 19.26
CA ALA A 73 -2.02 -5.74 18.52
C ALA A 73 -2.28 -6.68 17.34
N GLY A 74 -3.07 -7.73 17.54
CA GLY A 74 -3.48 -8.64 16.47
C GLY A 74 -4.28 -7.94 15.36
N GLN A 75 -5.28 -7.12 15.73
CA GLN A 75 -6.06 -6.33 14.78
C GLN A 75 -5.17 -5.36 13.97
N TYR A 76 -4.28 -4.63 14.65
CA TYR A 76 -3.35 -3.72 14.01
C TYR A 76 -2.41 -4.46 13.04
N MET A 77 -1.82 -5.58 13.45
CA MET A 77 -0.94 -6.37 12.60
C MET A 77 -1.65 -6.99 11.40
N ALA A 78 -2.92 -7.36 11.55
CA ALA A 78 -3.72 -7.90 10.46
C ALA A 78 -3.94 -6.90 9.30
N ILE A 79 -4.08 -5.60 9.61
CA ILE A 79 -4.18 -4.54 8.59
C ILE A 79 -2.80 -4.08 8.13
N MET A 80 -1.82 -4.05 9.03
CA MET A 80 -0.49 -3.49 8.77
C MET A 80 0.36 -4.37 7.85
N THR A 81 0.30 -5.69 8.01
CA THR A 81 1.15 -6.64 7.26
C THR A 81 0.89 -6.57 5.74
N PRO A 82 -0.36 -6.72 5.25
CA PRO A 82 -0.64 -6.65 3.81
C PRO A 82 -0.33 -5.26 3.23
N VAL A 83 -0.63 -4.19 3.96
CA VAL A 83 -0.35 -2.82 3.51
C VAL A 83 1.14 -2.56 3.39
N SER A 84 1.95 -3.01 4.35
CA SER A 84 3.42 -2.88 4.28
C SER A 84 4.01 -3.62 3.08
N GLN A 85 3.49 -4.82 2.77
CA GLN A 85 3.92 -5.58 1.59
C GLN A 85 3.56 -4.86 0.29
N GLN A 86 2.32 -4.33 0.20
CA GLN A 86 1.88 -3.58 -0.96
C GLN A 86 2.69 -2.30 -1.16
N LEU A 87 2.89 -1.50 -0.11
CA LEU A 87 3.68 -0.27 -0.18
C LEU A 87 5.14 -0.53 -0.61
N ASN A 88 5.74 -1.63 -0.16
CA ASN A 88 7.08 -2.01 -0.60
C ASN A 88 7.10 -2.39 -2.09
N ALA A 89 6.08 -3.10 -2.58
CA ALA A 89 5.93 -3.43 -3.99
C ALA A 89 5.72 -2.18 -4.85
N ASP A 90 4.90 -1.23 -4.38
CA ASP A 90 4.65 0.04 -5.06
C ASP A 90 5.93 0.89 -5.15
N VAL A 91 6.73 0.96 -4.08
CA VAL A 91 8.03 1.65 -4.09
C VAL A 91 8.99 1.02 -5.10
N ALA A 92 9.05 -0.31 -5.16
CA ALA A 92 9.90 -1.01 -6.12
C ALA A 92 9.43 -0.76 -7.56
N ALA A 93 8.13 -0.84 -7.83
CA ALA A 93 7.54 -0.57 -9.13
C ALA A 93 7.72 0.88 -9.56
N TYR A 94 7.55 1.85 -8.65
CA TYR A 94 7.84 3.26 -8.90
C TYR A 94 9.31 3.47 -9.29
N THR A 95 10.23 2.93 -8.52
CA THR A 95 11.68 3.07 -8.76
C THR A 95 12.09 2.50 -10.13
N ALA A 96 11.44 1.41 -10.56
CA ALA A 96 11.68 0.82 -11.86
C ALA A 96 11.20 1.70 -13.03
N ASN A 97 10.20 2.56 -12.83
CA ASN A 97 9.55 3.34 -13.89
C ASN A 97 9.90 4.85 -13.87
N GLU A 98 10.27 5.42 -12.73
CA GLU A 98 10.39 6.87 -12.48
C GLU A 98 11.32 7.63 -13.44
N ARG A 99 12.21 6.93 -14.15
CA ARG A 99 13.23 7.54 -15.02
C ARG A 99 12.84 7.56 -16.50
N HIS A 100 11.95 6.68 -16.92
CA HIS A 100 11.73 6.44 -18.36
C HIS A 100 10.27 6.19 -18.74
N ASN A 101 9.37 5.98 -17.76
CA ASN A 101 7.96 5.71 -18.03
C ASN A 101 7.06 6.51 -17.08
N LEU A 102 6.75 7.75 -17.47
CA LEU A 102 5.94 8.65 -16.65
C LEU A 102 4.57 8.06 -16.35
N ALA A 103 3.87 7.53 -17.35
CA ALA A 103 2.51 7.00 -17.17
C ALA A 103 2.48 5.78 -16.24
N ALA A 104 3.47 4.88 -16.32
CA ALA A 104 3.56 3.76 -15.41
C ALA A 104 3.90 4.20 -13.98
N ALA A 105 4.79 5.18 -13.82
CA ALA A 105 5.11 5.74 -12.51
C ALA A 105 3.89 6.43 -11.86
N GLU A 106 3.10 7.20 -12.63
CA GLU A 106 1.86 7.84 -12.18
C GLU A 106 0.81 6.81 -11.75
N ALA A 107 0.64 5.72 -12.51
CA ALA A 107 -0.29 4.64 -12.17
C ALA A 107 0.07 3.96 -10.85
N VAL A 108 1.37 3.71 -10.61
CA VAL A 108 1.85 3.15 -9.34
C VAL A 108 1.59 4.08 -8.17
N LEU A 109 1.86 5.38 -8.34
CA LEU A 109 1.60 6.38 -7.29
C LEU A 109 0.10 6.48 -6.96
N ALA A 110 -0.79 6.39 -7.97
CA ALA A 110 -2.22 6.37 -7.74
C ALA A 110 -2.68 5.12 -6.97
N ALA A 111 -2.08 3.94 -7.26
CA ALA A 111 -2.34 2.71 -6.51
C ALA A 111 -1.87 2.82 -5.06
N GLU A 112 -0.69 3.41 -4.80
CA GLU A 112 -0.16 3.67 -3.47
C GLU A 112 -1.11 4.55 -2.65
N VAL A 113 -1.64 5.64 -3.22
CA VAL A 113 -2.64 6.50 -2.56
C VAL A 113 -3.89 5.72 -2.16
N THR A 114 -4.37 4.84 -3.03
CA THR A 114 -5.52 3.98 -2.73
C THR A 114 -5.23 3.05 -1.55
N SER A 115 -4.04 2.46 -1.50
CA SER A 115 -3.60 1.59 -0.40
C SER A 115 -3.52 2.34 0.93
N LEU A 116 -2.98 3.57 0.94
CA LEU A 116 -2.91 4.42 2.13
C LEU A 116 -4.31 4.77 2.66
N HIS A 117 -5.25 5.16 1.80
CA HIS A 117 -6.63 5.45 2.22
C HIS A 117 -7.37 4.21 2.75
N GLY A 118 -7.13 3.04 2.15
CA GLY A 118 -7.67 1.78 2.66
C GLY A 118 -7.12 1.44 4.05
N PHE A 119 -5.84 1.69 4.27
CA PHE A 119 -5.21 1.54 5.57
C PHE A 119 -5.79 2.50 6.61
N ASP A 120 -5.88 3.80 6.31
CA ASP A 120 -6.46 4.81 7.18
C ASP A 120 -7.89 4.43 7.63
N THR A 121 -8.71 3.97 6.68
CA THR A 121 -10.08 3.52 6.96
C THR A 121 -10.10 2.32 7.89
N SER A 122 -9.22 1.35 7.66
CA SER A 122 -9.12 0.15 8.49
C SER A 122 -8.60 0.48 9.90
N LEU A 123 -7.63 1.38 10.00
CA LEU A 123 -7.05 1.84 11.27
C LEU A 123 -8.07 2.60 12.10
N ALA A 124 -8.85 3.48 11.47
CA ALA A 124 -9.93 4.22 12.13
C ALA A 124 -11.05 3.31 12.66
N GLY A 125 -11.19 2.10 12.11
CA GLY A 125 -12.14 1.08 12.58
C GLY A 125 -11.70 0.33 13.85
N ILE A 126 -10.44 0.50 14.30
CA ILE A 126 -9.95 -0.12 15.53
C ILE A 126 -10.28 0.81 16.72
N GLU A 127 -11.02 0.29 17.71
CA GLU A 127 -11.32 0.99 18.93
C GLU A 127 -10.13 0.99 19.91
N PHE A 128 -9.19 1.91 19.69
CA PHE A 128 -8.03 2.06 20.56
C PHE A 128 -8.39 2.70 21.91
N PRO A 129 -7.79 2.25 23.03
CA PRO A 129 -7.90 2.93 24.32
C PRO A 129 -7.45 4.39 24.24
N PRO A 130 -7.92 5.27 25.15
CA PRO A 130 -7.58 6.69 25.15
C PRO A 130 -6.08 7.00 25.17
N ALA A 131 -5.26 6.09 25.70
CA ALA A 131 -3.80 6.23 25.69
C ALA A 131 -3.16 5.99 24.30
N ILE A 132 -3.78 5.18 23.44
CA ILE A 132 -3.26 4.80 22.12
C ILE A 132 -3.94 5.59 21.00
N ALA A 133 -5.20 5.95 21.16
CA ALA A 133 -5.99 6.66 20.16
C ALA A 133 -5.30 7.93 19.59
N PRO A 134 -4.62 8.79 20.36
CA PRO A 134 -3.88 9.93 19.82
C PRO A 134 -2.74 9.51 18.88
N ILE A 135 -2.06 8.40 19.16
CA ILE A 135 -0.95 7.90 18.32
C ILE A 135 -1.52 7.36 17.01
N ALA A 136 -2.64 6.61 17.05
CA ALA A 136 -3.32 6.14 15.84
C ALA A 136 -3.81 7.31 14.97
N ASN A 137 -4.36 8.36 15.56
CA ASN A 137 -4.74 9.57 14.84
C ASN A 137 -3.53 10.30 14.23
N ALA A 138 -2.39 10.35 14.91
CA ALA A 138 -1.16 10.93 14.39
C ALA A 138 -0.66 10.14 13.17
N LEU A 139 -0.75 8.80 13.17
CA LEU A 139 -0.43 7.96 12.02
C LEU A 139 -1.35 8.27 10.83
N ILE A 140 -2.67 8.33 11.05
CA ILE A 140 -3.64 8.69 9.99
C ILE A 140 -3.30 10.07 9.39
N GLN A 141 -2.97 11.06 10.21
CA GLN A 141 -2.58 12.38 9.72
C GLN A 141 -1.28 12.36 8.90
N ALA A 142 -0.29 11.58 9.33
CA ALA A 142 0.96 11.41 8.60
C ALA A 142 0.74 10.71 7.25
N ASP A 143 -0.09 9.68 7.20
CA ASP A 143 -0.47 8.98 5.97
C ASP A 143 -1.24 9.89 5.01
N GLN A 144 -2.18 10.67 5.49
CA GLN A 144 -2.91 11.66 4.67
C GLN A 144 -1.98 12.75 4.11
N ALA A 145 -0.98 13.18 4.88
CA ALA A 145 0.02 14.11 4.39
C ALA A 145 0.89 13.48 3.29
N LEU A 146 1.30 12.22 3.45
CA LEU A 146 2.01 11.46 2.45
C LEU A 146 1.15 11.26 1.18
N ALA A 147 -0.10 10.83 1.32
CA ALA A 147 -1.03 10.62 0.21
C ALA A 147 -1.25 11.90 -0.63
N ARG A 148 -1.35 13.07 0.02
CA ARG A 148 -1.41 14.36 -0.68
C ARG A 148 -0.16 14.62 -1.51
N LEU A 149 1.04 14.41 -0.95
CA LEU A 149 2.30 14.58 -1.65
C LEU A 149 2.44 13.64 -2.85
N ILE A 150 2.05 12.37 -2.68
CA ILE A 150 2.06 11.37 -3.76
C ILE A 150 1.06 11.75 -4.85
N THR A 151 -0.13 12.25 -4.48
CA THR A 151 -1.11 12.75 -5.45
C THR A 151 -0.58 13.93 -6.25
N GLU A 152 0.12 14.90 -5.61
CA GLU A 152 0.79 15.99 -6.31
C GLU A 152 1.89 15.48 -7.24
N GLN A 153 2.68 14.51 -6.79
CA GLN A 153 3.72 13.85 -7.57
C GLN A 153 3.14 13.17 -8.82
N ALA A 154 2.05 12.42 -8.68
CA ALA A 154 1.37 11.71 -9.77
C ALA A 154 0.78 12.65 -10.84
N ARG A 155 0.56 13.92 -10.53
CA ARG A 155 0.09 14.94 -11.49
C ARG A 155 1.23 15.66 -12.22
N SER A 156 2.43 15.14 -12.16
CA SER A 156 3.60 15.77 -12.77
C SER A 156 3.56 15.66 -14.30
N SER A 157 3.84 16.74 -14.99
CA SER A 157 3.84 16.81 -16.48
C SER A 157 5.13 16.25 -17.11
N SER A 158 6.10 15.82 -16.31
CA SER A 158 7.38 15.30 -16.80
C SER A 158 8.10 14.46 -15.75
N VAL A 159 8.96 13.57 -16.21
CA VAL A 159 9.84 12.75 -15.34
C VAL A 159 10.69 13.60 -14.41
N SER A 160 11.23 14.73 -14.90
CA SER A 160 12.03 15.65 -14.07
C SER A 160 11.20 16.23 -12.92
N LYS A 161 9.98 16.70 -13.23
CA LYS A 161 9.06 17.24 -12.23
C LYS A 161 8.64 16.16 -11.23
N LEU A 162 8.28 14.98 -11.69
CA LEU A 162 7.91 13.83 -10.86
C LEU A 162 9.03 13.51 -9.85
N ARG A 163 10.28 13.41 -10.31
CA ARG A 163 11.43 13.11 -9.45
C ARG A 163 11.78 14.24 -8.47
N SER A 164 11.39 15.47 -8.75
CA SER A 164 11.61 16.59 -7.82
C SER A 164 10.85 16.42 -6.49
N PHE A 165 9.84 15.57 -6.44
CA PHE A 165 9.10 15.22 -5.22
C PHE A 165 9.78 14.16 -4.36
N ASN A 166 10.69 13.34 -4.92
CA ASN A 166 11.23 12.14 -4.25
C ASN A 166 11.76 12.42 -2.83
N ASN A 167 12.48 13.54 -2.64
CA ASN A 167 12.97 13.86 -1.30
C ASN A 167 11.86 14.20 -0.30
N ARG A 168 10.86 14.96 -0.71
CA ARG A 168 9.70 15.32 0.12
C ARG A 168 8.88 14.08 0.50
N VAL A 169 8.62 13.21 -0.47
CA VAL A 169 7.92 11.93 -0.26
C VAL A 169 8.71 11.01 0.67
N ARG A 170 10.03 10.92 0.50
CA ARG A 170 10.89 10.15 1.39
C ARG A 170 10.83 10.63 2.85
N VAL A 171 10.83 11.94 3.07
CA VAL A 171 10.69 12.52 4.42
C VAL A 171 9.31 12.22 5.01
N ALA A 172 8.24 12.36 4.22
CA ALA A 172 6.89 12.04 4.67
C ALA A 172 6.73 10.54 5.01
N ARG A 173 7.30 9.63 4.20
CA ARG A 173 7.32 8.18 4.52
C ARG A 173 8.08 7.89 5.83
N ALA A 174 9.16 8.60 6.11
CA ALA A 174 9.89 8.43 7.37
C ALA A 174 9.04 8.87 8.58
N ALA A 175 8.21 9.92 8.44
CA ALA A 175 7.26 10.32 9.48
C ALA A 175 6.22 9.22 9.73
N VAL A 176 5.60 8.68 8.69
CA VAL A 176 4.67 7.54 8.79
C VAL A 176 5.31 6.36 9.52
N GLN A 177 6.53 5.97 9.12
CA GLN A 177 7.25 4.87 9.78
C GLN A 177 7.53 5.14 11.27
N THR A 178 7.71 6.40 11.65
CA THR A 178 7.90 6.79 13.05
C THR A 178 6.63 6.55 13.85
N GLU A 179 5.47 7.00 13.34
CA GLU A 179 4.18 6.79 14.00
C GLU A 179 3.81 5.30 14.08
N MET A 180 4.09 4.52 13.05
CA MET A 180 3.92 3.07 13.07
C MET A 180 4.72 2.38 14.18
N LYS A 181 5.96 2.82 14.42
CA LYS A 181 6.80 2.32 15.52
C LYS A 181 6.21 2.70 16.88
N LEU A 182 5.66 3.91 17.01
CA LEU A 182 5.04 4.37 18.26
C LEU A 182 3.78 3.56 18.60
N ILE A 183 2.92 3.25 17.63
CA ILE A 183 1.75 2.37 17.85
C ILE A 183 2.21 0.98 18.30
N ARG A 184 3.17 0.35 17.59
CA ARG A 184 3.70 -0.96 17.99
C ARG A 184 4.21 -0.94 19.42
N LYS A 185 5.03 0.05 19.77
CA LYS A 185 5.54 0.21 21.12
C LYS A 185 4.43 0.36 22.15
N ALA A 186 3.38 1.11 21.84
CA ALA A 186 2.25 1.32 22.74
C ALA A 186 1.42 0.04 22.91
N LEU A 187 1.30 -0.78 21.90
CA LEU A 187 0.61 -2.07 21.93
C LEU A 187 1.43 -3.15 22.64
N ASP A 188 2.76 -3.10 22.57
CA ASP A 188 3.67 -4.05 23.25
C ASP A 188 3.83 -3.69 24.76
N SER A 189 3.50 -2.47 25.17
CA SER A 189 3.58 -2.06 26.56
C SER A 189 2.36 -2.55 27.33
N PRO A 190 2.53 -3.18 28.51
CA PRO A 190 1.40 -3.54 29.35
C PRO A 190 0.61 -2.27 29.70
N ALA A 191 -0.73 -2.38 29.70
CA ALA A 191 -1.59 -1.29 30.14
C ALA A 191 -1.16 -0.84 31.54
N PRO A 192 -1.08 0.49 31.83
CA PRO A 192 -0.81 0.94 33.19
C PRO A 192 -1.84 0.33 34.12
N ALA A 193 -1.38 -0.32 35.19
CA ALA A 193 -2.25 -0.82 36.25
C ALA A 193 -3.02 0.38 36.83
N GLY A 194 -4.34 0.41 36.60
CA GLY A 194 -5.25 1.42 37.11
C GLY A 194 -5.54 1.24 38.61
#